data_a1c7df401ad3d1e26bada3039d622ea7
#
_entry.id   a1c7df401ad3d1e26bada3039d622ea7
#
_cell.length_a   1.000
_cell.length_b   1.000
_cell.length_c   1.000
_cell.angle_alpha   90.00
_cell.angle_beta   90.00
_cell.angle_gamma   90.00
#
_symmetry.space_group_name_H-M   'P 1'
#
loop_
_entity.id
_entity.type
_entity.pdbx_description
1 polymer ?
#
loop_
_entity_poly.entity_id
_entity_poly.type
_entity_poly.pdbx_seq_one_letter_code
_entity_poly.pdbx_strand_id
1 'polypeptide(L)'
;MILAIILFVLLAVSVLANFTQFVSHFTPGKSKMVRSVGPKLDEVYLEDNDAQYKMAVVDIRGIIADQAIGQDGYTAIDLIKAQLKAAQEDRKVKAVILRVDSPGGEVLAADEIKRAIAEFETGEKGKQGKPVIASMGSLAASGGYYVSAPCQWIVANEMTITGSIGVIMDAWNYRGLMDKVGLRPDVYKSGKFKDMLSGSRSTNEIPAGEREMVQKLIDEVYGKFKNVVADGRSAAHEKNGSEGKALVGNWQDYADGRVLSGSEAFQYGFVDQLGNFDDAVKKAKKIANISSANLIQYQQRYDISDLFHLFGKSQAPAIKVDLGMDLPKVEAGHLYYLWRPEK
;
A
#
# COMPACT_ATOMS: atom_id res chain seq x y z
N MET A 1 50.20 48.14 7.50
CA MET A 1 48.82 48.24 7.06
C MET A 1 48.59 47.58 5.69
N ILE A 2 49.31 47.89 4.63
CA ILE A 2 49.14 47.33 3.27
C ILE A 2 49.29 45.81 3.23
N LEU A 3 50.30 45.24 3.91
CA LEU A 3 50.53 43.78 3.99
C LEU A 3 49.38 43.03 4.67
N ALA A 4 48.77 43.60 5.71
CA ALA A 4 47.62 43.04 6.40
C ALA A 4 46.35 43.02 5.49
N ILE A 5 46.17 44.03 4.70
CA ILE A 5 45.06 44.10 3.73
C ILE A 5 45.25 43.06 2.62
N ILE A 6 46.47 42.88 2.13
CA ILE A 6 46.77 41.87 1.09
C ILE A 6 46.54 40.47 1.65
N LEU A 7 47.02 40.17 2.89
CA LEU A 7 46.77 38.88 3.55
C LEU A 7 45.30 38.61 3.80
N PHE A 8 44.53 39.61 4.19
CA PHE A 8 43.07 39.50 4.36
C PHE A 8 42.33 39.20 3.04
N VAL A 9 42.73 39.88 1.96
CA VAL A 9 42.15 39.58 0.64
C VAL A 9 42.50 38.20 0.15
N LEU A 10 43.76 37.76 0.32
CA LEU A 10 44.16 36.39 -0.03
C LEU A 10 43.45 35.33 0.81
N LEU A 11 43.24 35.59 2.09
CA LEU A 11 42.45 34.70 2.97
C LEU A 11 40.98 34.63 2.51
N ALA A 12 40.37 35.78 2.19
CA ALA A 12 39.00 35.83 1.71
C ALA A 12 38.81 35.07 0.36
N VAL A 13 39.77 35.24 -0.57
CA VAL A 13 39.78 34.52 -1.85
C VAL A 13 39.98 33.01 -1.62
N SER A 14 40.86 32.62 -0.71
CA SER A 14 41.10 31.22 -0.35
C SER A 14 39.87 30.56 0.28
N VAL A 15 39.17 31.28 1.18
CA VAL A 15 37.90 30.81 1.79
C VAL A 15 36.81 30.66 0.74
N LEU A 16 36.68 31.64 -0.17
CA LEU A 16 35.71 31.57 -1.27
C LEU A 16 36.00 30.41 -2.23
N ALA A 17 37.29 30.20 -2.59
CA ALA A 17 37.69 29.10 -3.47
C ALA A 17 37.48 27.72 -2.81
N ASN A 18 37.79 27.58 -1.53
CA ASN A 18 37.53 26.36 -0.79
C ASN A 18 36.01 26.13 -0.61
N PHE A 19 35.24 27.16 -0.38
CA PHE A 19 33.76 27.09 -0.29
C PHE A 19 33.15 26.68 -1.62
N THR A 20 33.62 27.26 -2.75
CA THR A 20 33.14 26.84 -4.07
C THR A 20 33.54 25.41 -4.43
N GLN A 21 34.75 24.96 -4.05
CA GLN A 21 35.13 23.55 -4.17
C GLN A 21 34.32 22.64 -3.27
N PHE A 22 34.05 23.04 -2.03
CA PHE A 22 33.19 22.31 -1.12
C PHE A 22 31.77 22.18 -1.69
N VAL A 23 31.17 23.27 -2.15
CA VAL A 23 29.84 23.26 -2.78
C VAL A 23 29.84 22.45 -4.09
N SER A 24 30.93 22.48 -4.89
CA SER A 24 31.01 21.68 -6.13
C SER A 24 31.13 20.17 -5.86
N HIS A 25 31.61 19.76 -4.69
CA HIS A 25 31.59 18.34 -4.26
C HIS A 25 30.17 17.86 -3.93
N PHE A 26 29.29 18.78 -3.54
CA PHE A 26 27.88 18.50 -3.25
C PHE A 26 26.94 18.84 -4.42
N THR A 27 27.41 19.53 -5.45
CA THR A 27 26.65 19.68 -6.70
C THR A 27 26.95 18.47 -7.58
N PRO A 28 26.00 17.58 -7.82
CA PRO A 28 26.19 16.49 -8.78
C PRO A 28 26.55 17.15 -10.12
N GLY A 29 27.68 16.76 -10.72
CA GLY A 29 28.05 17.19 -12.06
C GLY A 29 26.83 17.03 -12.97
N LYS A 30 26.66 17.95 -13.94
CA LYS A 30 25.58 17.94 -14.94
C LYS A 30 25.55 16.62 -15.69
N SER A 31 25.18 15.51 -15.01
CA SER A 31 24.64 14.35 -15.69
C SER A 31 23.35 14.82 -16.34
N LYS A 32 23.15 14.54 -17.62
CA LYS A 32 21.87 14.74 -18.29
C LYS A 32 20.79 14.28 -17.33
N MET A 33 19.99 15.21 -16.81
CA MET A 33 18.82 14.88 -16.01
C MET A 33 17.93 14.00 -16.88
N VAL A 34 18.10 12.71 -16.79
CA VAL A 34 17.04 11.80 -17.12
C VAL A 34 16.00 12.10 -16.05
N ARG A 35 14.93 12.80 -16.40
CA ARG A 35 13.80 13.01 -15.51
C ARG A 35 13.25 11.63 -15.17
N SER A 36 13.70 11.06 -14.07
CA SER A 36 13.09 9.87 -13.48
C SER A 36 11.68 10.29 -13.05
N VAL A 37 10.68 9.78 -13.75
CA VAL A 37 9.29 9.95 -13.33
C VAL A 37 9.03 8.90 -12.26
N GLY A 38 8.72 9.34 -11.03
CA GLY A 38 8.41 8.47 -9.90
C GLY A 38 9.41 8.53 -8.73
N PRO A 39 9.14 7.79 -7.65
CA PRO A 39 10.00 7.73 -6.47
C PRO A 39 11.40 7.24 -6.82
N LYS A 40 12.42 7.93 -6.30
CA LYS A 40 13.81 7.44 -6.38
C LYS A 40 14.00 6.38 -5.31
N LEU A 41 14.54 5.23 -5.72
CA LEU A 41 14.72 4.07 -4.85
C LEU A 41 16.20 3.73 -4.71
N ASP A 42 16.62 3.39 -3.48
CA ASP A 42 17.87 2.76 -3.18
C ASP A 42 17.64 1.29 -2.83
N GLU A 43 18.55 0.43 -3.27
CA GLU A 43 18.55 -0.98 -2.91
C GLU A 43 19.26 -1.16 -1.57
N VAL A 44 18.57 -1.78 -0.60
CA VAL A 44 19.07 -2.09 0.73
C VAL A 44 19.01 -3.59 0.94
N TYR A 45 20.07 -4.17 1.46
CA TYR A 45 20.12 -5.57 1.84
C TYR A 45 19.44 -5.75 3.19
N LEU A 46 18.42 -6.62 3.25
CA LEU A 46 17.83 -7.12 4.50
C LEU A 46 18.63 -8.32 5.01
N GLU A 47 19.07 -9.19 4.08
CA GLU A 47 19.97 -10.31 4.34
C GLU A 47 20.93 -10.45 3.18
N ASP A 48 22.23 -10.49 3.49
CA ASP A 48 23.28 -10.77 2.53
C ASP A 48 23.79 -12.20 2.73
N ASN A 49 23.45 -13.07 1.80
CA ASN A 49 23.82 -14.48 1.79
C ASN A 49 24.92 -14.79 0.77
N ASP A 50 25.64 -13.77 0.31
CA ASP A 50 26.64 -13.86 -0.76
C ASP A 50 26.10 -14.62 -1.99
N ALA A 51 24.83 -14.38 -2.32
CA ALA A 51 24.13 -15.09 -3.37
C ALA A 51 24.13 -14.33 -4.71
N GLN A 52 24.18 -15.10 -5.80
CA GLN A 52 24.09 -14.55 -7.15
C GLN A 52 22.72 -13.89 -7.43
N TYR A 53 21.66 -14.44 -6.87
CA TYR A 53 20.29 -14.01 -7.09
C TYR A 53 19.75 -13.21 -5.91
N LYS A 54 18.67 -12.47 -6.16
CA LYS A 54 17.98 -11.63 -5.19
C LYS A 54 16.50 -12.00 -5.12
N MET A 55 15.90 -11.76 -3.96
CA MET A 55 14.46 -11.68 -3.77
C MET A 55 14.14 -10.30 -3.18
N ALA A 56 13.22 -9.58 -3.82
CA ALA A 56 12.81 -8.27 -3.32
C ALA A 56 11.65 -8.43 -2.33
N VAL A 57 11.75 -7.74 -1.20
CA VAL A 57 10.68 -7.64 -0.22
C VAL A 57 9.93 -6.34 -0.43
N VAL A 58 8.62 -6.43 -0.62
CA VAL A 58 7.72 -5.28 -0.73
C VAL A 58 6.76 -5.30 0.44
N ASP A 59 6.75 -4.21 1.22
CA ASP A 59 5.91 -4.09 2.40
C ASP A 59 4.57 -3.43 2.07
N ILE A 60 3.47 -4.04 2.55
CA ILE A 60 2.15 -3.43 2.60
C ILE A 60 1.73 -3.38 4.07
N ARG A 61 1.92 -2.21 4.69
CA ARG A 61 1.68 -2.02 6.12
C ARG A 61 0.67 -0.91 6.38
N GLY A 62 -0.15 -1.13 7.41
CA GLY A 62 -1.17 -0.17 7.81
C GLY A 62 -2.30 -0.06 6.79
N ILE A 63 -2.98 1.09 6.78
CA ILE A 63 -4.14 1.29 5.90
C ILE A 63 -3.70 1.53 4.46
N ILE A 64 -4.34 0.82 3.56
CA ILE A 64 -4.17 0.99 2.12
C ILE A 64 -5.01 2.20 1.69
N ALA A 65 -4.36 3.31 1.39
CA ALA A 65 -5.01 4.56 0.97
C ALA A 65 -4.15 5.29 -0.07
N ASP A 66 -4.82 6.02 -0.95
CA ASP A 66 -4.17 6.88 -1.95
C ASP A 66 -3.87 8.26 -1.33
N GLN A 67 -3.12 8.24 -0.22
CA GLN A 67 -2.67 9.46 0.46
C GLN A 67 -1.17 9.62 0.31
N ALA A 68 -0.74 10.86 0.07
CA ALA A 68 0.67 11.18 -0.06
C ALA A 68 1.44 10.88 1.23
N ILE A 69 2.55 10.16 1.12
CA ILE A 69 3.47 9.88 2.20
C ILE A 69 4.63 10.87 2.11
N GLY A 70 4.78 11.71 3.14
CA GLY A 70 5.85 12.70 3.17
C GLY A 70 5.60 13.93 2.29
N GLN A 71 6.70 14.67 1.97
CA GLN A 71 6.61 15.96 1.28
C GLN A 71 6.71 15.87 -0.25
N ASP A 72 7.15 14.73 -0.78
CA ASP A 72 7.39 14.52 -2.20
C ASP A 72 6.10 14.26 -3.00
N GLY A 73 4.97 14.13 -2.31
CA GLY A 73 3.66 13.93 -2.92
C GLY A 73 3.42 12.52 -3.47
N TYR A 74 4.35 11.58 -3.27
CA TYR A 74 4.14 10.18 -3.65
C TYR A 74 3.28 9.44 -2.62
N THR A 75 2.44 8.54 -3.11
CA THR A 75 1.59 7.70 -2.27
C THR A 75 2.27 6.35 -1.98
N ALA A 76 1.72 5.59 -1.02
CA ALA A 76 2.16 4.20 -0.80
C ALA A 76 2.03 3.35 -2.07
N ILE A 77 1.01 3.61 -2.86
CA ILE A 77 0.75 2.91 -4.12
C ILE A 77 1.86 3.21 -5.14
N ASP A 78 2.25 4.49 -5.28
CA ASP A 78 3.35 4.88 -6.17
C ASP A 78 4.65 4.19 -5.78
N LEU A 79 4.93 4.11 -4.48
CA LEU A 79 6.11 3.45 -3.94
C LEU A 79 6.10 1.94 -4.25
N ILE A 80 4.99 1.25 -3.98
CA ILE A 80 4.83 -0.18 -4.28
C ILE A 80 4.98 -0.45 -5.78
N LYS A 81 4.34 0.35 -6.64
CA LYS A 81 4.48 0.24 -8.10
C LYS A 81 5.93 0.44 -8.55
N ALA A 82 6.63 1.43 -7.98
CA ALA A 82 8.03 1.69 -8.29
C ALA A 82 8.95 0.55 -7.82
N GLN A 83 8.70 -0.04 -6.64
CA GLN A 83 9.44 -1.19 -6.12
C GLN A 83 9.24 -2.43 -7.00
N LEU A 84 8.00 -2.73 -7.40
CA LEU A 84 7.71 -3.84 -8.32
C LEU A 84 8.38 -3.62 -9.67
N LYS A 85 8.34 -2.41 -10.20
CA LYS A 85 9.02 -2.05 -11.45
C LYS A 85 10.55 -2.24 -11.34
N ALA A 86 11.18 -1.75 -10.27
CA ALA A 86 12.60 -1.95 -10.02
C ALA A 86 12.95 -3.44 -9.92
N ALA A 87 12.14 -4.23 -9.19
CA ALA A 87 12.30 -5.67 -9.10
C ALA A 87 12.13 -6.38 -10.45
N GLN A 88 11.26 -5.88 -11.33
CA GLN A 88 11.07 -6.43 -12.68
C GLN A 88 12.27 -6.13 -13.58
N GLU A 89 12.87 -4.94 -13.46
CA GLU A 89 14.01 -4.50 -14.25
C GLU A 89 15.33 -5.17 -13.83
N ASP A 90 15.49 -5.53 -12.55
CA ASP A 90 16.68 -6.26 -12.08
C ASP A 90 16.59 -7.75 -12.45
N ARG A 91 17.46 -8.18 -13.36
CA ARG A 91 17.56 -9.59 -13.81
C ARG A 91 18.00 -10.55 -12.70
N LYS A 92 18.66 -10.05 -11.65
CA LYS A 92 19.06 -10.86 -10.50
C LYS A 92 17.89 -11.17 -9.57
N VAL A 93 16.87 -10.32 -9.53
CA VAL A 93 15.64 -10.56 -8.77
C VAL A 93 14.84 -11.69 -9.44
N LYS A 94 14.57 -12.76 -8.70
CA LYS A 94 13.89 -13.97 -9.17
C LYS A 94 12.48 -14.14 -8.62
N ALA A 95 12.16 -13.48 -7.53
CA ALA A 95 10.85 -13.47 -6.89
C ALA A 95 10.64 -12.18 -6.10
N VAL A 96 9.39 -11.87 -5.81
CA VAL A 96 9.00 -10.85 -4.83
C VAL A 96 8.30 -11.53 -3.65
N ILE A 97 8.64 -11.11 -2.43
CA ILE A 97 7.91 -11.44 -1.22
C ILE A 97 7.10 -10.22 -0.81
N LEU A 98 5.79 -10.32 -0.90
CA LEU A 98 4.86 -9.30 -0.45
C LEU A 98 4.59 -9.51 1.03
N ARG A 99 5.15 -8.66 1.90
CA ARG A 99 4.95 -8.75 3.34
C ARG A 99 3.75 -7.88 3.73
N VAL A 100 2.64 -8.52 4.08
CA VAL A 100 1.36 -7.85 4.31
C VAL A 100 1.03 -7.82 5.80
N ASP A 101 0.90 -6.61 6.35
CA ASP A 101 0.42 -6.36 7.72
C ASP A 101 -0.55 -5.17 7.68
N SER A 102 -1.79 -5.43 7.24
CA SER A 102 -2.76 -4.40 6.86
C SER A 102 -4.20 -4.82 7.17
N PRO A 103 -5.02 -3.92 7.75
CA PRO A 103 -6.47 -4.13 7.90
C PRO A 103 -7.25 -3.93 6.58
N GLY A 104 -6.56 -3.58 5.49
CA GLY A 104 -7.16 -3.14 4.23
C GLY A 104 -7.21 -1.62 4.09
N GLY A 105 -8.19 -1.12 3.33
CA GLY A 105 -8.34 0.31 3.09
C GLY A 105 -9.24 0.62 1.89
N GLU A 106 -8.89 1.65 1.13
CA GLU A 106 -9.67 2.09 -0.02
C GLU A 106 -9.69 1.04 -1.13
N VAL A 107 -10.88 0.84 -1.70
CA VAL A 107 -11.10 -0.15 -2.76
C VAL A 107 -10.22 0.11 -3.98
N LEU A 108 -10.16 1.36 -4.44
CA LEU A 108 -9.40 1.71 -5.64
C LEU A 108 -7.90 1.55 -5.41
N ALA A 109 -7.40 1.99 -4.25
CA ALA A 109 -6.01 1.84 -3.85
C ALA A 109 -5.58 0.37 -3.83
N ALA A 110 -6.41 -0.50 -3.23
CA ALA A 110 -6.16 -1.94 -3.20
C ALA A 110 -6.20 -2.57 -4.61
N ASP A 111 -7.13 -2.15 -5.49
CA ASP A 111 -7.22 -2.63 -6.87
C ASP A 111 -6.00 -2.21 -7.72
N GLU A 112 -5.46 -1.01 -7.50
CA GLU A 112 -4.25 -0.57 -8.18
C GLU A 112 -3.01 -1.37 -7.78
N ILE A 113 -2.84 -1.66 -6.48
CA ILE A 113 -1.75 -2.53 -6.00
C ILE A 113 -1.91 -3.94 -6.58
N LYS A 114 -3.13 -4.51 -6.53
CA LYS A 114 -3.43 -5.83 -7.11
C LYS A 114 -3.10 -5.90 -8.59
N ARG A 115 -3.42 -4.86 -9.36
CA ARG A 115 -3.08 -4.80 -10.80
C ARG A 115 -1.56 -4.78 -11.00
N ALA A 116 -0.83 -3.98 -10.24
CA ALA A 116 0.63 -3.92 -10.33
C ALA A 116 1.28 -5.29 -10.00
N ILE A 117 0.75 -6.03 -9.02
CA ILE A 117 1.18 -7.39 -8.70
C ILE A 117 0.90 -8.34 -9.88
N ALA A 118 -0.30 -8.29 -10.45
CA ALA A 118 -0.66 -9.14 -11.59
C ALA A 118 0.20 -8.85 -12.84
N GLU A 119 0.48 -7.58 -13.13
CA GLU A 119 1.38 -7.18 -14.21
C GLU A 119 2.81 -7.69 -13.98
N PHE A 120 3.29 -7.63 -12.75
CA PHE A 120 4.60 -8.18 -12.37
C PHE A 120 4.66 -9.71 -12.55
N GLU A 121 3.61 -10.44 -12.15
CA GLU A 121 3.56 -11.90 -12.28
C GLU A 121 3.39 -12.39 -13.72
N THR A 122 2.69 -11.64 -14.57
CA THR A 122 2.52 -11.97 -15.98
C THR A 122 3.70 -11.52 -16.85
N GLY A 123 4.39 -10.47 -16.40
CA GLY A 123 5.46 -9.80 -17.14
C GLY A 123 4.92 -8.79 -18.16
N GLU A 124 5.71 -7.77 -18.43
CA GLU A 124 5.46 -6.80 -19.51
C GLU A 124 5.99 -7.32 -20.85
N LYS A 125 5.61 -6.66 -21.94
CA LYS A 125 6.11 -6.98 -23.29
C LYS A 125 7.64 -7.12 -23.33
N GLY A 126 8.12 -8.35 -23.58
CA GLY A 126 9.54 -8.67 -23.65
C GLY A 126 10.23 -8.98 -22.32
N LYS A 127 9.51 -8.95 -21.19
CA LYS A 127 10.03 -9.37 -19.88
C LYS A 127 9.22 -10.55 -19.35
N GLN A 128 9.90 -11.58 -18.88
CA GLN A 128 9.26 -12.72 -18.24
C GLN A 128 8.71 -12.30 -16.87
N GLY A 129 7.49 -12.73 -16.57
CA GLY A 129 6.90 -12.58 -15.24
C GLY A 129 7.68 -13.33 -14.16
N LYS A 130 7.62 -12.85 -12.94
CA LYS A 130 8.30 -13.42 -11.79
C LYS A 130 7.27 -13.72 -10.69
N PRO A 131 7.45 -14.79 -9.90
CA PRO A 131 6.48 -15.17 -8.86
C PRO A 131 6.43 -14.12 -7.75
N VAL A 132 5.22 -13.92 -7.23
CA VAL A 132 4.95 -13.16 -6.01
C VAL A 132 4.43 -14.10 -4.92
N ILE A 133 5.05 -14.07 -3.77
CA ILE A 133 4.66 -14.85 -2.60
C ILE A 133 4.19 -13.88 -1.51
N ALA A 134 2.94 -14.01 -1.06
CA ALA A 134 2.45 -13.24 0.06
C ALA A 134 2.85 -13.89 1.39
N SER A 135 3.44 -13.11 2.28
CA SER A 135 3.71 -13.46 3.68
C SER A 135 2.85 -12.57 4.56
N MET A 136 1.83 -13.14 5.18
CA MET A 136 0.93 -12.42 6.06
C MET A 136 1.53 -12.26 7.44
N GLY A 137 1.49 -11.02 7.97
CA GLY A 137 1.86 -10.69 9.35
C GLY A 137 0.74 -10.99 10.33
N SER A 138 0.65 -10.19 11.39
CA SER A 138 -0.41 -10.34 12.39
C SER A 138 -1.79 -10.07 11.80
N LEU A 139 -1.88 -9.18 10.82
CA LEU A 139 -3.14 -8.75 10.20
C LEU A 139 -2.98 -8.63 8.68
N ALA A 140 -3.78 -9.38 7.92
CA ALA A 140 -3.83 -9.28 6.46
C ALA A 140 -5.28 -9.49 6.00
N ALA A 141 -6.15 -8.54 6.37
CA ALA A 141 -7.59 -8.66 6.22
C ALA A 141 -8.14 -7.68 5.17
N SER A 142 -9.31 -7.98 4.63
CA SER A 142 -10.04 -7.13 3.71
C SER A 142 -9.18 -6.68 2.51
N GLY A 143 -8.87 -5.40 2.30
CA GLY A 143 -7.95 -4.95 1.24
C GLY A 143 -6.56 -5.60 1.31
N GLY A 144 -6.07 -5.95 2.53
CA GLY A 144 -4.84 -6.71 2.72
C GLY A 144 -4.94 -8.12 2.16
N TYR A 145 -6.08 -8.78 2.33
CA TYR A 145 -6.36 -10.06 1.68
C TYR A 145 -6.59 -9.90 0.17
N TYR A 146 -7.28 -8.84 -0.25
CA TYR A 146 -7.55 -8.55 -1.66
C TYR A 146 -6.27 -8.49 -2.51
N VAL A 147 -5.24 -7.82 -2.01
CA VAL A 147 -3.94 -7.72 -2.71
C VAL A 147 -3.13 -9.01 -2.64
N SER A 148 -3.35 -9.84 -1.61
CA SER A 148 -2.67 -11.13 -1.43
C SER A 148 -3.31 -12.25 -2.25
N ALA A 149 -4.62 -12.20 -2.48
CA ALA A 149 -5.38 -13.27 -3.11
C ALA A 149 -4.84 -13.72 -4.50
N PRO A 150 -4.37 -12.82 -5.39
CA PRO A 150 -3.81 -13.22 -6.68
C PRO A 150 -2.38 -13.76 -6.62
N CYS A 151 -1.65 -13.58 -5.49
CA CYS A 151 -0.26 -14.04 -5.38
C CYS A 151 -0.15 -15.55 -5.60
N GLN A 152 0.93 -15.97 -6.25
CA GLN A 152 1.16 -17.37 -6.59
C GLN A 152 1.15 -18.28 -5.35
N TRP A 153 1.59 -17.78 -4.19
CA TRP A 153 1.58 -18.52 -2.93
C TRP A 153 1.32 -17.57 -1.76
N ILE A 154 0.53 -18.05 -0.80
CA ILE A 154 0.21 -17.29 0.42
C ILE A 154 0.63 -18.11 1.64
N VAL A 155 1.47 -17.50 2.48
CA VAL A 155 1.87 -18.04 3.80
C VAL A 155 1.28 -17.16 4.89
N ALA A 156 0.62 -17.77 5.88
CA ALA A 156 0.11 -17.08 7.05
C ALA A 156 0.48 -17.85 8.33
N ASN A 157 0.68 -17.13 9.43
CA ASN A 157 0.76 -17.78 10.73
C ASN A 157 -0.62 -18.29 11.16
N GLU A 158 -0.68 -19.33 11.97
CA GLU A 158 -1.93 -19.89 12.49
C GLU A 158 -2.81 -18.82 13.16
N MET A 159 -2.18 -17.84 13.81
CA MET A 159 -2.82 -16.75 14.55
C MET A 159 -3.01 -15.46 13.73
N THR A 160 -2.61 -15.43 12.46
CA THR A 160 -2.87 -14.30 11.57
C THR A 160 -4.37 -14.01 11.50
N ILE A 161 -4.75 -12.76 11.62
CA ILE A 161 -6.13 -12.32 11.34
C ILE A 161 -6.21 -11.99 9.85
N THR A 162 -7.11 -12.69 9.12
CA THR A 162 -7.27 -12.49 7.67
C THR A 162 -8.75 -12.59 7.26
N GLY A 163 -9.05 -12.84 5.99
CA GLY A 163 -10.42 -12.86 5.49
C GLY A 163 -11.01 -11.45 5.41
N SER A 164 -12.12 -11.18 6.10
CA SER A 164 -12.89 -9.93 6.00
C SER A 164 -13.16 -9.57 4.53
N ILE A 165 -13.60 -10.58 3.76
CA ILE A 165 -13.95 -10.43 2.34
C ILE A 165 -15.32 -9.75 2.28
N GLY A 166 -15.29 -8.42 2.20
CA GLY A 166 -16.48 -7.59 2.26
C GLY A 166 -16.20 -6.15 1.92
N VAL A 167 -17.24 -5.35 1.82
CA VAL A 167 -17.22 -3.92 1.49
C VAL A 167 -18.08 -3.17 2.47
N ILE A 168 -17.58 -2.05 2.98
CA ILE A 168 -18.35 -1.14 3.81
C ILE A 168 -18.32 0.28 3.24
N MET A 169 -19.40 1.01 3.44
CA MET A 169 -19.49 2.43 3.23
C MET A 169 -20.18 3.05 4.44
N ASP A 170 -19.46 3.85 5.21
CA ASP A 170 -20.01 4.50 6.39
C ASP A 170 -20.58 5.88 6.05
N ALA A 171 -21.74 6.17 6.60
CA ALA A 171 -22.32 7.49 6.59
C ALA A 171 -22.91 7.80 7.99
N TRP A 172 -22.67 8.99 8.46
CA TRP A 172 -23.19 9.46 9.75
C TRP A 172 -24.41 10.33 9.53
N ASN A 173 -25.52 10.05 10.24
CA ASN A 173 -26.67 10.94 10.27
C ASN A 173 -26.68 11.73 11.59
N TYR A 174 -26.43 13.03 11.48
CA TYR A 174 -26.35 13.96 12.62
C TYR A 174 -27.53 14.94 12.66
N ARG A 175 -28.59 14.72 11.84
CA ARG A 175 -29.76 15.59 11.78
C ARG A 175 -30.41 15.78 13.16
N GLY A 176 -30.59 14.71 13.91
CA GLY A 176 -31.19 14.79 15.24
C GLY A 176 -30.39 15.64 16.24
N LEU A 177 -29.04 15.70 16.07
CA LEU A 177 -28.19 16.60 16.85
C LEU A 177 -28.40 18.06 16.41
N MET A 178 -28.45 18.31 15.09
CA MET A 178 -28.69 19.65 14.55
C MET A 178 -30.02 20.23 15.02
N ASP A 179 -31.08 19.43 15.05
CA ASP A 179 -32.39 19.86 15.54
C ASP A 179 -32.33 20.27 17.03
N LYS A 180 -31.57 19.56 17.88
CA LYS A 180 -31.40 19.87 19.30
C LYS A 180 -30.66 21.20 19.56
N VAL A 181 -29.77 21.58 18.66
CA VAL A 181 -29.00 22.86 18.78
C VAL A 181 -29.62 23.97 17.90
N GLY A 182 -30.75 23.74 17.28
CA GLY A 182 -31.46 24.74 16.50
C GLY A 182 -30.87 25.04 15.13
N LEU A 183 -29.99 24.16 14.61
CA LEU A 183 -29.40 24.29 13.27
C LEU A 183 -30.32 23.62 12.24
N ARG A 184 -30.59 24.32 11.15
CA ARG A 184 -31.33 23.77 9.98
C ARG A 184 -30.55 24.01 8.71
N PRO A 185 -30.20 22.95 7.94
CA PRO A 185 -29.58 23.12 6.65
C PRO A 185 -30.60 23.65 5.64
N ASP A 186 -30.19 24.60 4.83
CA ASP A 186 -30.97 25.07 3.68
C ASP A 186 -30.24 24.60 2.42
N VAL A 187 -30.80 23.56 1.75
CA VAL A 187 -30.12 22.83 0.69
C VAL A 187 -30.75 23.12 -0.67
N TYR A 188 -30.02 23.77 -1.54
CA TYR A 188 -30.34 23.97 -2.95
C TYR A 188 -29.61 22.92 -3.79
N LYS A 189 -30.35 22.13 -4.58
CA LYS A 189 -29.78 21.03 -5.36
C LYS A 189 -30.39 20.89 -6.75
N SER A 190 -29.59 20.49 -7.71
CA SER A 190 -30.03 20.34 -9.12
C SER A 190 -30.75 19.04 -9.42
N GLY A 191 -30.73 18.06 -8.55
CA GLY A 191 -31.36 16.75 -8.78
C GLY A 191 -31.76 16.06 -7.50
N LYS A 192 -32.73 15.13 -7.60
CA LYS A 192 -33.35 14.43 -6.46
C LYS A 192 -32.32 13.76 -5.53
N PHE A 193 -31.27 13.18 -6.10
CA PHE A 193 -30.29 12.39 -5.37
C PHE A 193 -28.93 13.09 -5.19
N LYS A 194 -28.83 14.41 -5.51
CA LYS A 194 -27.54 15.12 -5.46
C LYS A 194 -26.93 15.21 -4.05
N ASP A 195 -27.79 15.14 -3.02
CA ASP A 195 -27.44 15.12 -1.59
C ASP A 195 -27.55 13.73 -0.98
N MET A 196 -27.40 12.68 -1.81
CA MET A 196 -27.38 11.29 -1.34
C MET A 196 -26.30 11.11 -0.27
N LEU A 197 -26.61 10.35 0.78
CA LEU A 197 -25.76 10.12 1.96
C LEU A 197 -25.50 11.37 2.82
N SER A 198 -26.19 12.49 2.58
CA SER A 198 -26.04 13.66 3.46
C SER A 198 -26.60 13.35 4.85
N GLY A 199 -25.73 13.45 5.87
CA GLY A 199 -26.11 13.24 7.27
C GLY A 199 -26.95 14.37 7.89
N SER A 200 -27.16 15.47 7.16
CA SER A 200 -27.98 16.60 7.61
C SER A 200 -29.47 16.45 7.28
N ARG A 201 -29.86 15.43 6.51
CA ARG A 201 -31.28 15.17 6.18
C ARG A 201 -31.96 14.34 7.27
N SER A 202 -33.23 14.65 7.52
CA SER A 202 -34.06 13.77 8.35
C SER A 202 -34.36 12.46 7.61
N THR A 203 -34.64 11.40 8.35
CA THR A 203 -34.97 10.09 7.77
C THR A 203 -36.13 10.16 6.80
N ASN A 204 -37.10 11.05 7.05
CA ASN A 204 -38.28 11.25 6.21
C ASN A 204 -37.98 11.99 4.91
N GLU A 205 -36.82 12.67 4.81
CA GLU A 205 -36.38 13.39 3.61
C GLU A 205 -35.53 12.51 2.69
N ILE A 206 -35.19 11.29 3.12
CA ILE A 206 -34.41 10.36 2.31
C ILE A 206 -35.32 9.78 1.22
N PRO A 207 -35.01 10.01 -0.08
CA PRO A 207 -35.86 9.49 -1.16
C PRO A 207 -35.90 7.96 -1.17
N ALA A 208 -37.07 7.42 -1.52
CA ALA A 208 -37.16 5.99 -1.78
C ALA A 208 -36.17 5.56 -2.86
N GLY A 209 -35.56 4.41 -2.71
CA GLY A 209 -34.54 3.87 -3.62
C GLY A 209 -33.11 4.37 -3.38
N GLU A 210 -32.90 5.39 -2.54
CA GLU A 210 -31.51 5.84 -2.24
C GLU A 210 -30.69 4.73 -1.60
N ARG A 211 -31.24 4.03 -0.63
CA ARG A 211 -30.57 2.90 0.04
C ARG A 211 -30.27 1.76 -0.93
N GLU A 212 -31.19 1.47 -1.84
CA GLU A 212 -31.01 0.44 -2.86
C GLU A 212 -29.88 0.78 -3.82
N MET A 213 -29.76 2.06 -4.22
CA MET A 213 -28.65 2.50 -5.07
C MET A 213 -27.29 2.32 -4.37
N VAL A 214 -27.20 2.68 -3.09
CA VAL A 214 -25.97 2.50 -2.30
C VAL A 214 -25.65 1.02 -2.14
N GLN A 215 -26.66 0.21 -1.78
CA GLN A 215 -26.50 -1.24 -1.63
C GLN A 215 -26.04 -1.88 -2.93
N LYS A 216 -26.63 -1.51 -4.07
CA LYS A 216 -26.21 -2.01 -5.38
C LYS A 216 -24.76 -1.72 -5.69
N LEU A 217 -24.27 -0.51 -5.35
CA LEU A 217 -22.87 -0.15 -5.51
C LEU A 217 -21.96 -1.02 -4.63
N ILE A 218 -22.35 -1.25 -3.38
CA ILE A 218 -21.64 -2.14 -2.46
C ILE A 218 -21.59 -3.57 -3.01
N ASP A 219 -22.73 -4.09 -3.48
CA ASP A 219 -22.85 -5.45 -4.00
C ASP A 219 -22.00 -5.66 -5.26
N GLU A 220 -21.91 -4.65 -6.14
CA GLU A 220 -21.06 -4.68 -7.33
C GLU A 220 -19.57 -4.78 -6.94
N VAL A 221 -19.12 -3.95 -6.01
CA VAL A 221 -17.73 -3.97 -5.53
C VAL A 221 -17.42 -5.24 -4.75
N TYR A 222 -18.38 -5.73 -3.96
CA TYR A 222 -18.24 -7.01 -3.26
C TYR A 222 -18.16 -8.20 -4.22
N GLY A 223 -18.97 -8.20 -5.29
CA GLY A 223 -18.87 -9.18 -6.37
C GLY A 223 -17.48 -9.20 -7.00
N LYS A 224 -16.89 -8.02 -7.25
CA LYS A 224 -15.53 -7.90 -7.76
C LYS A 224 -14.51 -8.51 -6.79
N PHE A 225 -14.63 -8.27 -5.47
CA PHE A 225 -13.74 -8.87 -4.49
C PHE A 225 -13.80 -10.41 -4.56
N LYS A 226 -15.00 -10.98 -4.54
CA LYS A 226 -15.18 -12.44 -4.65
C LYS A 226 -14.55 -13.00 -5.92
N ASN A 227 -14.70 -12.32 -7.05
CA ASN A 227 -14.08 -12.75 -8.31
C ASN A 227 -12.55 -12.73 -8.22
N VAL A 228 -11.95 -11.69 -7.62
CA VAL A 228 -10.49 -11.64 -7.43
C VAL A 228 -10.00 -12.80 -6.57
N VAL A 229 -10.75 -13.18 -5.54
CA VAL A 229 -10.41 -14.35 -4.71
C VAL A 229 -10.54 -15.65 -5.51
N ALA A 230 -11.68 -15.85 -6.19
CA ALA A 230 -11.91 -17.06 -6.99
C ALA A 230 -10.86 -17.26 -8.07
N ASP A 231 -10.64 -16.22 -8.89
CA ASP A 231 -9.71 -16.27 -10.03
C ASP A 231 -8.28 -16.39 -9.55
N GLY A 232 -7.89 -15.60 -8.53
CA GLY A 232 -6.52 -15.58 -8.01
C GLY A 232 -6.14 -16.92 -7.38
N ARG A 233 -7.00 -17.48 -6.51
CA ARG A 233 -6.70 -18.77 -5.85
C ARG A 233 -6.76 -19.94 -6.82
N SER A 234 -7.68 -19.93 -7.78
CA SER A 234 -7.75 -20.96 -8.82
C SER A 234 -6.50 -20.95 -9.71
N ALA A 235 -6.11 -19.78 -10.21
CA ALA A 235 -4.90 -19.63 -11.03
C ALA A 235 -3.63 -20.03 -10.27
N ALA A 236 -3.53 -19.66 -8.97
CA ALA A 236 -2.41 -20.05 -8.13
C ALA A 236 -2.34 -21.59 -7.93
N HIS A 237 -3.47 -22.22 -7.65
CA HIS A 237 -3.56 -23.66 -7.48
C HIS A 237 -3.13 -24.41 -8.76
N GLU A 238 -3.62 -23.97 -9.91
CA GLU A 238 -3.25 -24.53 -11.22
C GLU A 238 -1.74 -24.32 -11.51
N LYS A 239 -1.23 -23.10 -11.31
CA LYS A 239 0.18 -22.75 -11.57
C LYS A 239 1.16 -23.52 -10.71
N ASN A 240 0.77 -23.89 -9.50
CA ASN A 240 1.57 -24.67 -8.56
C ASN A 240 1.41 -26.20 -8.73
N GLY A 241 0.77 -26.69 -9.81
CA GLY A 241 0.56 -28.11 -10.03
C GLY A 241 -0.23 -28.77 -8.92
N SER A 242 -1.17 -28.06 -8.32
CA SER A 242 -2.02 -28.51 -7.21
C SER A 242 -1.27 -28.75 -5.88
N GLU A 243 -0.05 -28.21 -5.70
CA GLU A 243 0.64 -28.25 -4.39
C GLU A 243 0.00 -27.33 -3.35
N GLY A 244 -0.64 -26.20 -3.79
CA GLY A 244 -1.33 -25.27 -2.90
C GLY A 244 -2.72 -25.76 -2.51
N LYS A 245 -3.37 -25.01 -1.63
CA LYS A 245 -4.74 -25.29 -1.22
C LYS A 245 -5.73 -24.79 -2.28
N ALA A 246 -6.63 -25.66 -2.72
CA ALA A 246 -7.80 -25.24 -3.47
C ALA A 246 -8.85 -24.62 -2.52
N LEU A 247 -9.60 -23.64 -2.98
CA LEU A 247 -10.77 -23.17 -2.26
C LEU A 247 -11.77 -24.31 -2.08
N VAL A 248 -12.35 -24.42 -0.88
CA VAL A 248 -13.43 -25.39 -0.62
C VAL A 248 -14.67 -25.04 -1.46
N GLY A 249 -15.51 -26.04 -1.79
CA GLY A 249 -16.65 -25.84 -2.70
C GLY A 249 -17.67 -24.78 -2.23
N ASN A 250 -17.77 -24.58 -0.92
CA ASN A 250 -18.64 -23.57 -0.31
C ASN A 250 -17.88 -22.38 0.29
N TRP A 251 -16.72 -22.03 -0.27
CA TRP A 251 -15.88 -20.93 0.25
C TRP A 251 -16.61 -19.58 0.36
N GLN A 252 -17.65 -19.36 -0.46
CA GLN A 252 -18.44 -18.12 -0.44
C GLN A 252 -19.17 -17.93 0.91
N ASP A 253 -19.48 -19.00 1.62
CA ASP A 253 -20.11 -18.94 2.95
C ASP A 253 -19.19 -18.31 4.00
N TYR A 254 -17.88 -18.33 3.75
CA TYR A 254 -16.84 -17.72 4.59
C TYR A 254 -16.36 -16.36 4.09
N ALA A 255 -16.89 -15.92 2.97
CA ALA A 255 -16.57 -14.64 2.34
C ALA A 255 -17.68 -13.59 2.57
N ASP A 256 -18.27 -13.56 3.75
CA ASP A 256 -19.41 -12.71 4.14
C ASP A 256 -18.98 -11.47 4.97
N GLY A 257 -17.72 -11.13 4.95
CA GLY A 257 -17.14 -10.03 5.73
C GLY A 257 -16.54 -10.46 7.08
N ARG A 258 -16.71 -11.72 7.47
CA ARG A 258 -16.09 -12.22 8.71
C ARG A 258 -14.58 -12.27 8.61
N VAL A 259 -13.90 -12.10 9.74
CA VAL A 259 -12.48 -12.42 9.86
C VAL A 259 -12.28 -13.92 10.09
N LEU A 260 -11.13 -14.40 9.66
CA LEU A 260 -10.68 -15.78 9.83
C LEU A 260 -9.31 -15.76 10.51
N SER A 261 -9.06 -16.78 11.32
CA SER A 261 -7.68 -17.09 11.72
C SER A 261 -6.89 -17.64 10.53
N GLY A 262 -5.56 -17.58 10.58
CA GLY A 262 -4.73 -18.21 9.57
C GLY A 262 -5.01 -19.72 9.43
N SER A 263 -5.29 -20.40 10.54
CA SER A 263 -5.70 -21.83 10.54
C SER A 263 -7.00 -22.06 9.76
N GLU A 264 -8.04 -21.26 9.99
CA GLU A 264 -9.30 -21.35 9.26
C GLU A 264 -9.12 -21.00 7.79
N ALA A 265 -8.37 -19.92 7.50
CA ALA A 265 -8.06 -19.52 6.13
C ALA A 265 -7.32 -20.62 5.35
N PHE A 266 -6.39 -21.32 6.00
CA PHE A 266 -5.75 -22.51 5.44
C PHE A 266 -6.72 -23.66 5.23
N GLN A 267 -7.60 -23.91 6.19
CA GLN A 267 -8.61 -24.97 6.09
C GLN A 267 -9.54 -24.74 4.89
N TYR A 268 -9.95 -23.49 4.64
CA TYR A 268 -10.89 -23.15 3.56
C TYR A 268 -10.23 -22.87 2.23
N GLY A 269 -8.89 -22.91 2.14
CA GLY A 269 -8.14 -22.70 0.90
C GLY A 269 -7.88 -21.24 0.55
N PHE A 270 -8.10 -20.32 1.49
CA PHE A 270 -7.73 -18.91 1.30
C PHE A 270 -6.22 -18.67 1.44
N VAL A 271 -5.50 -19.58 2.11
CA VAL A 271 -4.06 -19.57 2.35
C VAL A 271 -3.48 -20.93 1.96
N ASP A 272 -2.29 -20.94 1.36
CA ASP A 272 -1.67 -22.17 0.83
C ASP A 272 -0.84 -22.92 1.86
N GLN A 273 -0.30 -22.19 2.86
CA GLN A 273 0.63 -22.76 3.83
C GLN A 273 0.54 -22.02 5.17
N LEU A 274 0.59 -22.79 6.26
CA LEU A 274 0.85 -22.24 7.58
C LEU A 274 2.35 -22.10 7.80
N GLY A 275 2.79 -20.94 8.32
CA GLY A 275 4.20 -20.64 8.56
C GLY A 275 4.46 -19.16 8.79
N ASN A 276 5.72 -18.80 8.73
CA ASN A 276 6.21 -17.45 8.98
C ASN A 276 6.92 -16.88 7.73
N PHE A 277 7.54 -15.71 7.87
CA PHE A 277 8.28 -15.05 6.81
C PHE A 277 9.37 -15.93 6.21
N ASP A 278 10.14 -16.65 7.04
CA ASP A 278 11.19 -17.58 6.59
C ASP A 278 10.65 -18.71 5.72
N ASP A 279 9.43 -19.18 6.01
CA ASP A 279 8.77 -20.21 5.21
C ASP A 279 8.32 -19.65 3.86
N ALA A 280 7.89 -18.39 3.81
CA ALA A 280 7.62 -17.66 2.56
C ALA A 280 8.92 -17.52 1.73
N VAL A 281 10.05 -17.18 2.37
CA VAL A 281 11.38 -17.11 1.73
C VAL A 281 11.78 -18.47 1.14
N LYS A 282 11.65 -19.56 1.92
CA LYS A 282 11.93 -20.92 1.44
C LYS A 282 11.04 -21.31 0.25
N LYS A 283 9.74 -20.98 0.32
CA LYS A 283 8.80 -21.26 -0.76
C LYS A 283 9.12 -20.45 -2.01
N ALA A 284 9.47 -19.16 -1.86
CA ALA A 284 9.88 -18.31 -2.95
C ALA A 284 11.11 -18.86 -3.68
N LYS A 285 12.13 -19.36 -2.94
CA LYS A 285 13.29 -20.03 -3.53
C LYS A 285 12.88 -21.27 -4.33
N LYS A 286 11.99 -22.10 -3.77
CA LYS A 286 11.49 -23.31 -4.44
C LYS A 286 10.76 -22.97 -5.74
N ILE A 287 9.83 -22.01 -5.71
CA ILE A 287 9.05 -21.59 -6.88
C ILE A 287 9.96 -20.94 -7.94
N ALA A 288 10.91 -20.12 -7.54
CA ALA A 288 11.88 -19.48 -8.45
C ALA A 288 12.99 -20.41 -8.93
N ASN A 289 13.02 -21.67 -8.45
CA ASN A 289 14.04 -22.69 -8.75
C ASN A 289 15.47 -22.19 -8.51
N ILE A 290 15.72 -21.61 -7.33
CA ILE A 290 17.04 -21.13 -6.89
C ILE A 290 17.39 -21.68 -5.51
N SER A 291 18.67 -21.95 -5.26
CA SER A 291 19.17 -22.49 -3.98
C SER A 291 19.39 -21.43 -2.93
N SER A 292 19.87 -20.25 -3.34
CA SER A 292 20.17 -19.12 -2.45
C SER A 292 19.78 -17.80 -3.10
N ALA A 293 19.48 -16.81 -2.27
CA ALA A 293 19.22 -15.44 -2.68
C ALA A 293 19.53 -14.47 -1.54
N ASN A 294 19.98 -13.29 -1.90
CA ASN A 294 20.00 -12.15 -1.00
C ASN A 294 18.59 -11.57 -0.87
N LEU A 295 18.17 -11.20 0.33
CA LEU A 295 16.93 -10.46 0.53
C LEU A 295 17.23 -8.97 0.44
N ILE A 296 16.54 -8.30 -0.47
CA ILE A 296 16.69 -6.86 -0.70
C ILE A 296 15.35 -6.15 -0.52
N GLN A 297 15.42 -4.87 -0.24
CA GLN A 297 14.29 -3.96 -0.26
C GLN A 297 14.66 -2.70 -1.04
N TYR A 298 13.78 -2.24 -1.90
CA TYR A 298 13.90 -0.94 -2.53
C TYR A 298 13.27 0.11 -1.62
N GLN A 299 14.10 0.98 -1.02
CA GLN A 299 13.64 2.03 -0.11
C GLN A 299 13.66 3.39 -0.81
N GLN A 300 12.72 4.26 -0.47
CA GLN A 300 12.70 5.62 -0.99
C GLN A 300 13.96 6.36 -0.52
N ARG A 301 14.67 6.96 -1.47
CA ARG A 301 15.82 7.83 -1.18
C ARG A 301 15.30 9.16 -0.67
N TYR A 302 15.71 9.55 0.52
CA TYR A 302 15.53 10.90 1.02
C TYR A 302 16.80 11.72 0.71
N ASP A 303 16.66 12.77 -0.08
CA ASP A 303 17.77 13.69 -0.35
C ASP A 303 17.94 14.68 0.83
N ILE A 304 19.17 15.04 1.16
CA ILE A 304 19.45 16.05 2.21
C ILE A 304 18.84 17.42 1.82
N SER A 305 18.60 17.67 0.53
CA SER A 305 17.84 18.83 0.05
C SER A 305 16.41 18.89 0.61
N ASP A 306 15.79 17.74 0.87
CA ASP A 306 14.46 17.65 1.45
C ASP A 306 14.46 18.13 2.91
N LEU A 307 15.58 17.93 3.63
CA LEU A 307 15.80 18.44 4.97
C LEU A 307 15.89 19.99 4.98
N PHE A 308 16.50 20.60 3.96
CA PHE A 308 16.59 22.06 3.86
C PHE A 308 15.25 22.72 3.51
N HIS A 309 14.35 22.02 2.83
CA HIS A 309 12.97 22.49 2.60
C HIS A 309 12.14 22.52 3.89
N LEU A 310 12.49 21.71 4.90
CA LEU A 310 11.90 21.74 6.25
C LEU A 310 12.24 23.04 7.00
N PHE A 311 13.43 23.60 6.79
CA PHE A 311 13.85 24.85 7.45
C PHE A 311 13.42 26.11 6.67
N GLY A 312 13.01 25.98 5.42
CA GLY A 312 12.64 27.13 4.55
C GLY A 312 11.17 27.55 4.63
N LYS A 313 10.27 26.76 5.19
CA LYS A 313 8.86 27.08 5.39
C LYS A 313 8.56 27.30 6.86
N SER A 314 8.77 28.52 7.33
CA SER A 314 8.24 29.01 8.60
C SER A 314 6.70 29.13 8.48
N GLN A 315 6.00 28.02 8.61
CA GLN A 315 4.59 28.05 8.99
C GLN A 315 4.56 28.01 10.51
N ALA A 316 3.86 28.96 11.11
CA ALA A 316 3.61 28.98 12.56
C ALA A 316 3.14 27.57 12.99
N PRO A 317 3.70 27.01 14.09
CA PRO A 317 3.32 25.69 14.54
C PRO A 317 1.84 25.71 14.92
N ALA A 318 1.00 25.09 14.12
CA ALA A 318 -0.30 24.65 14.58
C ALA A 318 -0.01 23.64 15.70
N ILE A 319 -0.41 23.93 16.92
CA ILE A 319 -0.35 22.97 18.03
C ILE A 319 -1.29 21.83 17.65
N LYS A 320 -0.76 20.78 17.02
CA LYS A 320 -1.46 19.52 16.90
C LYS A 320 -1.36 18.85 18.26
N VAL A 321 -2.45 18.85 19.00
CA VAL A 321 -2.58 17.99 20.17
C VAL A 321 -2.65 16.58 19.63
N ASP A 322 -1.51 15.89 19.60
CA ASP A 322 -1.43 14.47 19.29
C ASP A 322 -1.97 13.71 20.50
N LEU A 323 -3.17 13.21 20.40
CA LEU A 323 -3.81 12.38 21.43
C LEU A 323 -3.28 10.94 21.42
N GLY A 324 -2.20 10.64 20.66
CA GLY A 324 -1.58 9.31 20.62
C GLY A 324 -2.45 8.23 19.98
N MET A 325 -3.49 8.63 19.26
CA MET A 325 -4.35 7.73 18.51
C MET A 325 -4.27 8.12 17.02
N ASP A 326 -3.37 7.51 16.28
CA ASP A 326 -3.43 7.48 14.83
C ASP A 326 -4.64 6.63 14.40
N LEU A 327 -5.83 7.20 14.58
CA LEU A 327 -7.02 6.62 13.98
C LEU A 327 -6.96 6.89 12.49
N PRO A 328 -7.08 5.84 11.68
CA PRO A 328 -7.17 5.99 10.25
C PRO A 328 -8.32 6.93 9.90
N LYS A 329 -8.03 8.00 9.18
CA LYS A 329 -9.05 8.93 8.69
C LYS A 329 -9.82 8.22 7.58
N VAL A 330 -10.91 7.59 7.96
CA VAL A 330 -11.89 7.08 7.01
C VAL A 330 -12.81 8.23 6.62
N GLU A 331 -12.77 8.61 5.36
CA GLU A 331 -13.60 9.68 4.84
C GLU A 331 -15.00 9.16 4.51
N ALA A 332 -16.02 9.90 4.91
CA ALA A 332 -17.41 9.55 4.62
C ALA A 332 -17.64 9.55 3.10
N GLY A 333 -18.39 8.55 2.61
CA GLY A 333 -18.73 8.42 1.20
C GLY A 333 -17.73 7.66 0.34
N HIS A 334 -16.62 7.19 0.89
CA HIS A 334 -15.69 6.30 0.21
C HIS A 334 -16.02 4.83 0.46
N LEU A 335 -15.74 3.97 -0.51
CA LEU A 335 -15.84 2.52 -0.38
C LEU A 335 -14.53 1.96 0.15
N TYR A 336 -14.65 1.09 1.16
CA TYR A 336 -13.49 0.50 1.80
C TYR A 336 -13.56 -1.02 1.82
N TYR A 337 -12.44 -1.65 1.54
CA TYR A 337 -12.05 -2.97 1.99
C TYR A 337 -11.27 -2.80 3.30
N LEU A 338 -11.97 -2.57 4.39
CA LEU A 338 -11.34 -2.25 5.67
C LEU A 338 -11.96 -3.08 6.80
N TRP A 339 -11.14 -3.84 7.50
CA TRP A 339 -11.52 -4.46 8.74
C TRP A 339 -11.33 -3.48 9.91
N ARG A 340 -12.38 -3.31 10.71
CA ARG A 340 -12.36 -2.49 11.91
C ARG A 340 -12.78 -3.34 13.11
N PRO A 341 -11.92 -3.50 14.12
CA PRO A 341 -12.38 -4.01 15.39
C PRO A 341 -13.32 -2.95 16.01
N GLU A 342 -14.51 -3.35 16.41
CA GLU A 342 -15.35 -2.50 17.27
C GLU A 342 -14.67 -2.34 18.63
N LYS A 343 -14.68 -1.12 19.18
CA LYS A 343 -14.18 -0.83 20.53
C LYS A 343 -15.20 -1.19 21.55
#